data_46bf1bf17923fec7d5165335e218bee3
#
_entry.id   46bf1bf17923fec7d5165335e218bee3
#
_cell.length_a   1.000
_cell.length_b   1.000
_cell.length_c   1.000
_cell.angle_alpha   90.00
_cell.angle_beta   90.00
_cell.angle_gamma   90.00
#
_symmetry.space_group_name_H-M   'P 1'
#
loop_
_entity.id
_entity.type
_entity.pdbx_description
1 polymer ?
#
loop_
_entity_poly.entity_id
_entity_poly.type
_entity_poly.pdbx_seq_one_letter_code
_entity_poly.pdbx_strand_id
1 'polypeptide(L)'
;FIFKSNEQEKVAILEHSDLFVMPSVIYKKSVEGFGITYIEAASYGLPSIGGIYGGESDAIKSGQTGYLCNGNDLNALYETLLKILTNNHYQELSLNALEFSRNFDWNKIIKKYIELI
;
A
#
# COMPACT_ATOMS: atom_id res chain seq x y z
N PHE A 1 -9.52 10.99 -14.60
CA PHE A 1 -8.18 10.43 -14.83
C PHE A 1 -7.13 11.54 -14.84
N ILE A 2 -6.04 11.36 -14.10
CA ILE A 2 -4.90 12.27 -14.08
C ILE A 2 -3.71 11.53 -14.69
N PHE A 3 -3.21 12.03 -15.82
CA PHE A 3 -2.03 11.48 -16.47
C PHE A 3 -0.84 12.42 -16.28
N LYS A 4 0.34 11.86 -16.02
CA LYS A 4 1.59 12.62 -15.84
C LYS A 4 1.51 13.66 -14.73
N SER A 5 1.04 13.24 -13.55
CA SER A 5 1.04 14.10 -12.36
C SER A 5 2.46 14.52 -11.96
N ASN A 6 2.60 15.75 -11.50
CA ASN A 6 3.82 16.22 -10.83
C ASN A 6 3.81 15.82 -9.33
N GLU A 7 4.91 16.07 -8.62
CA GLU A 7 5.02 15.71 -7.19
C GLU A 7 3.98 16.43 -6.31
N GLN A 8 3.65 17.68 -6.60
CA GLN A 8 2.66 18.46 -5.84
C GLN A 8 1.25 17.87 -6.02
N GLU A 9 0.90 17.50 -7.24
CA GLU A 9 -0.38 16.83 -7.54
C GLU A 9 -0.47 15.47 -6.88
N LYS A 10 0.62 14.69 -6.91
CA LYS A 10 0.69 13.39 -6.23
C LYS A 10 0.47 13.53 -4.73
N VAL A 11 1.15 14.46 -4.08
CA VAL A 11 0.98 14.74 -2.64
C VAL A 11 -0.47 15.13 -2.36
N ALA A 12 -1.06 16.04 -3.14
CA ALA A 12 -2.44 16.47 -2.97
C ALA A 12 -3.43 15.29 -3.11
N ILE A 13 -3.21 14.40 -4.07
CA ILE A 13 -4.04 13.19 -4.25
C ILE A 13 -3.93 12.29 -3.02
N LEU A 14 -2.73 12.01 -2.53
CA LEU A 14 -2.52 11.16 -1.36
C LEU A 14 -3.12 11.77 -0.10
N GLU A 15 -2.98 13.07 0.11
CA GLU A 15 -3.54 13.77 1.27
C GLU A 15 -5.08 13.79 1.31
N HIS A 16 -5.74 13.71 0.14
CA HIS A 16 -7.20 13.80 0.02
C HIS A 16 -7.86 12.46 -0.36
N SER A 17 -7.09 11.38 -0.35
CA SER A 17 -7.59 10.02 -0.61
C SER A 17 -7.87 9.29 0.71
N ASP A 18 -8.74 8.29 0.63
CA ASP A 18 -9.09 7.43 1.76
C ASP A 18 -8.47 6.03 1.63
N LEU A 19 -8.10 5.62 0.44
CA LEU A 19 -7.63 4.27 0.15
C LEU A 19 -6.68 4.28 -1.05
N PHE A 20 -5.62 3.48 -0.98
CA PHE A 20 -4.74 3.22 -2.11
C PHE A 20 -5.02 1.82 -2.69
N VAL A 21 -5.31 1.75 -3.99
CA VAL A 21 -5.71 0.51 -4.66
C VAL A 21 -4.82 0.25 -5.87
N MET A 22 -3.97 -0.76 -5.77
CA MET A 22 -3.10 -1.19 -6.87
C MET A 22 -2.93 -2.73 -6.82
N PRO A 23 -3.98 -3.51 -7.13
CA PRO A 23 -3.94 -4.97 -7.08
C PRO A 23 -3.17 -5.51 -8.30
N SER A 24 -1.86 -5.38 -8.25
CA SER A 24 -0.95 -5.75 -9.33
C SER A 24 -1.07 -7.25 -9.68
N VAL A 25 -0.91 -7.55 -10.95
CA VAL A 25 -0.92 -8.91 -11.48
C VAL A 25 0.36 -9.18 -12.26
N ILE A 26 0.67 -10.45 -12.46
CA ILE A 26 1.78 -10.83 -13.34
C ILE A 26 1.37 -10.53 -14.78
N TYR A 27 2.16 -9.70 -15.44
CA TYR A 27 2.02 -9.43 -16.87
C TYR A 27 3.30 -9.87 -17.59
N LYS A 28 3.20 -10.90 -18.41
CA LYS A 28 4.35 -11.56 -19.03
C LYS A 28 5.35 -12.04 -17.96
N LYS A 29 6.53 -11.42 -17.88
CA LYS A 29 7.56 -11.69 -16.86
C LYS A 29 7.69 -10.56 -15.83
N SER A 30 6.80 -9.56 -15.88
CA SER A 30 6.81 -8.42 -14.96
C SER A 30 5.94 -8.71 -13.76
N VAL A 31 6.50 -8.47 -12.58
CA VAL A 31 5.84 -8.65 -11.29
C VAL A 31 6.23 -7.48 -10.39
N GLU A 32 5.33 -7.09 -9.46
CA GLU A 32 5.65 -6.09 -8.46
C GLU A 32 6.82 -6.56 -7.58
N GLY A 33 7.84 -5.75 -7.45
CA GLY A 33 9.00 -6.06 -6.60
C GLY A 33 8.65 -5.97 -5.12
N PHE A 34 8.74 -4.78 -4.56
CA PHE A 34 8.38 -4.51 -3.17
C PHE A 34 7.11 -3.65 -3.05
N GLY A 35 6.92 -2.71 -3.99
CA GLY A 35 5.81 -1.78 -3.98
C GLY A 35 6.04 -0.57 -3.06
N ILE A 36 7.06 0.22 -3.35
CA ILE A 36 7.37 1.46 -2.61
C ILE A 36 6.16 2.40 -2.52
N THR A 37 5.30 2.41 -3.54
CA THR A 37 4.09 3.22 -3.58
C THR A 37 3.10 2.88 -2.46
N TYR A 38 3.04 1.64 -2.00
CA TYR A 38 2.22 1.26 -0.84
C TYR A 38 2.75 1.88 0.45
N ILE A 39 4.08 1.91 0.62
CA ILE A 39 4.71 2.56 1.79
C ILE A 39 4.51 4.08 1.72
N GLU A 40 4.60 4.66 0.54
CA GLU A 40 4.31 6.07 0.32
C GLU A 40 2.86 6.40 0.70
N ALA A 41 1.89 5.64 0.20
CA ALA A 41 0.49 5.80 0.58
C ALA A 41 0.27 5.61 2.10
N ALA A 42 0.90 4.60 2.69
CA ALA A 42 0.84 4.34 4.12
C ALA A 42 1.36 5.51 4.96
N SER A 43 2.36 6.26 4.47
CA SER A 43 2.88 7.45 5.16
C SER A 43 1.87 8.60 5.25
N TYR A 44 0.81 8.56 4.44
CA TYR A 44 -0.35 9.46 4.52
C TYR A 44 -1.54 8.83 5.28
N GLY A 45 -1.33 7.68 5.91
CA GLY A 45 -2.39 6.97 6.64
C GLY A 45 -3.39 6.28 5.72
N LEU A 46 -3.03 5.99 4.46
CA LEU A 46 -3.90 5.28 3.53
C LEU A 46 -3.74 3.77 3.69
N PRO A 47 -4.78 3.05 4.08
CA PRO A 47 -4.79 1.60 3.91
C PRO A 47 -4.67 1.24 2.44
N SER A 48 -4.08 0.10 2.13
CA SER A 48 -3.85 -0.30 0.74
C SER A 48 -4.52 -1.62 0.40
N ILE A 49 -4.94 -1.74 -0.86
CA ILE A 49 -5.26 -3.03 -1.48
C ILE A 49 -4.18 -3.33 -2.51
N GLY A 50 -3.42 -4.38 -2.28
CA GLY A 50 -2.37 -4.86 -3.17
C GLY A 50 -2.69 -6.19 -3.82
N GLY A 51 -1.85 -6.61 -4.75
CA GLY A 51 -1.91 -7.93 -5.40
C GLY A 51 -1.30 -9.04 -4.53
N ILE A 52 -1.38 -10.26 -5.04
CA ILE A 52 -0.88 -11.46 -4.34
C ILE A 52 0.32 -12.12 -5.03
N TYR A 53 0.75 -11.59 -6.18
CA TYR A 53 1.71 -12.28 -7.05
C TYR A 53 3.15 -11.78 -6.94
N GLY A 54 3.40 -10.71 -6.22
CA GLY A 54 4.72 -10.11 -6.10
C GLY A 54 5.13 -9.86 -4.65
N GLY A 55 5.93 -8.83 -4.44
CA GLY A 55 6.46 -8.43 -3.13
C GLY A 55 5.52 -7.59 -2.28
N GLU A 56 4.26 -7.45 -2.65
CA GLU A 56 3.29 -6.60 -1.95
C GLU A 56 3.10 -6.98 -0.49
N SER A 57 3.25 -8.25 -0.15
CA SER A 57 3.13 -8.75 1.23
C SER A 57 4.20 -8.19 2.18
N ASP A 58 5.29 -7.68 1.64
CA ASP A 58 6.34 -7.01 2.44
C ASP A 58 5.97 -5.55 2.72
N ALA A 59 5.21 -4.93 1.82
CA ALA A 59 4.75 -3.55 1.94
C ALA A 59 3.35 -3.41 2.59
N ILE A 60 2.55 -4.47 2.57
CA ILE A 60 1.19 -4.50 3.14
C ILE A 60 1.09 -5.65 4.13
N LYS A 61 0.78 -5.35 5.38
CA LYS A 61 0.44 -6.36 6.37
C LYS A 61 -1.06 -6.62 6.31
N SER A 62 -1.45 -7.72 5.65
CA SER A 62 -2.86 -8.05 5.39
C SER A 62 -3.66 -8.16 6.69
N GLY A 63 -4.78 -7.45 6.76
CA GLY A 63 -5.62 -7.33 7.94
C GLY A 63 -5.14 -6.30 8.98
N GLN A 64 -3.98 -5.68 8.78
CA GLN A 64 -3.41 -4.69 9.70
C GLN A 64 -3.21 -3.33 9.04
N THR A 65 -2.59 -3.27 7.86
CA THR A 65 -2.33 -2.02 7.14
C THR A 65 -3.08 -1.93 5.82
N GLY A 66 -3.83 -2.95 5.48
CA GLY A 66 -4.57 -3.08 4.24
C GLY A 66 -4.88 -4.54 3.97
N TYR A 67 -5.12 -4.88 2.73
CA TYR A 67 -5.42 -6.25 2.30
C TYR A 67 -4.74 -6.59 0.98
N LEU A 68 -4.56 -7.89 0.77
CA LEU A 68 -4.08 -8.45 -0.49
C LEU A 68 -5.24 -9.20 -1.17
N CYS A 69 -5.36 -9.06 -2.48
CA CYS A 69 -6.34 -9.79 -3.26
C CYS A 69 -5.81 -10.14 -4.66
N ASN A 70 -6.45 -11.11 -5.29
CA ASN A 70 -6.17 -11.43 -6.68
C ASN A 70 -6.71 -10.33 -7.59
N GLY A 71 -5.84 -9.53 -8.19
CA GLY A 71 -6.21 -8.43 -9.09
C GLY A 71 -6.89 -8.88 -10.41
N ASN A 72 -6.81 -10.17 -10.75
CA ASN A 72 -7.54 -10.75 -11.87
C ASN A 72 -8.98 -11.16 -11.51
N ASP A 73 -9.34 -11.13 -10.23
CA ASP A 73 -10.65 -11.49 -9.73
C ASP A 73 -11.41 -10.24 -9.28
N LEU A 74 -12.31 -9.77 -10.11
CA LEU A 74 -13.11 -8.59 -9.85
C LEU A 74 -14.01 -8.73 -8.61
N ASN A 75 -14.51 -9.93 -8.35
CA ASN A 75 -15.30 -10.18 -7.15
C ASN A 75 -14.45 -10.13 -5.89
N ALA A 76 -13.24 -10.68 -5.91
CA ALA A 76 -12.29 -10.60 -4.80
C ALA A 76 -11.93 -9.14 -4.49
N LEU A 77 -11.70 -8.32 -5.51
CA LEU A 77 -11.44 -6.89 -5.35
C LEU A 77 -12.64 -6.17 -4.74
N TYR A 78 -13.84 -6.44 -5.24
CA TYR A 78 -15.07 -5.84 -4.74
C TYR A 78 -15.31 -6.19 -3.26
N GLU A 79 -15.21 -7.46 -2.89
CA GLU A 79 -15.36 -7.91 -1.51
C GLU A 79 -14.31 -7.28 -0.58
N THR A 80 -13.08 -7.13 -1.07
CA THR A 80 -11.99 -6.48 -0.31
C THR A 80 -12.27 -5.00 -0.08
N LEU A 81 -12.76 -4.30 -1.09
CA LEU A 81 -13.21 -2.91 -0.98
C LEU A 81 -14.33 -2.74 0.05
N LEU A 82 -15.37 -3.57 -0.05
CA LEU A 82 -16.48 -3.55 0.91
C LEU A 82 -16.00 -3.81 2.33
N LYS A 83 -15.10 -4.75 2.52
CA LYS A 83 -14.54 -5.10 3.83
C LYS A 83 -13.85 -3.91 4.50
N ILE A 84 -13.13 -3.09 3.74
CA ILE A 84 -12.48 -1.89 4.27
C ILE A 84 -13.50 -0.78 4.54
N LEU A 85 -14.42 -0.55 3.60
CA LEU A 85 -15.30 0.62 3.63
C LEU A 85 -16.52 0.46 4.54
N THR A 86 -16.95 -0.77 4.82
CA THR A 86 -18.19 -1.03 5.60
C THR A 86 -17.96 -1.45 7.05
N ASN A 87 -16.76 -1.90 7.40
CA ASN A 87 -16.41 -2.25 8.77
C ASN A 87 -15.88 -1.02 9.52
N ASN A 88 -16.21 -0.89 10.81
CA ASN A 88 -15.63 0.14 11.71
C ASN A 88 -14.13 -0.04 11.97
N HIS A 89 -13.42 -0.61 11.03
CA HIS A 89 -12.03 -1.04 11.10
C HIS A 89 -11.09 -0.12 10.31
N TYR A 90 -11.66 0.79 9.53
CA TYR A 90 -10.88 1.69 8.66
C TYR A 90 -9.87 2.52 9.44
N GLN A 91 -10.28 3.12 10.57
CA GLN A 91 -9.38 3.99 11.35
C GLN A 91 -8.20 3.21 11.92
N GLU A 92 -8.42 1.98 12.36
CA GLU A 92 -7.34 1.11 12.84
C GLU A 92 -6.36 0.77 11.72
N LEU A 93 -6.85 0.40 10.54
CA LEU A 93 -6.01 0.16 9.37
C LEU A 93 -5.20 1.41 9.00
N SER A 94 -5.82 2.59 9.02
CA SER A 94 -5.17 3.86 8.72
C SER A 94 -4.04 4.18 9.70
N LEU A 95 -4.28 4.06 10.99
CA LEU A 95 -3.26 4.30 12.02
C LEU A 95 -2.12 3.29 11.93
N ASN A 96 -2.45 2.02 11.73
CA ASN A 96 -1.46 0.96 11.57
C ASN A 96 -0.60 1.16 10.31
N ALA A 97 -1.21 1.59 9.20
CA ALA A 97 -0.48 1.92 7.98
C ALA A 97 0.54 3.03 8.21
N LEU A 98 0.11 4.11 8.86
CA LEU A 98 0.96 5.25 9.20
C LEU A 98 2.14 4.82 10.08
N GLU A 99 1.89 4.04 11.14
CA GLU A 99 2.92 3.54 12.04
C GLU A 99 3.88 2.59 11.31
N PHE A 100 3.35 1.67 10.51
CA PHE A 100 4.15 0.73 9.72
C PHE A 100 5.08 1.44 8.75
N SER A 101 4.63 2.52 8.08
CA SER A 101 5.45 3.28 7.14
C SER A 101 6.71 3.87 7.78
N ARG A 102 6.68 4.17 9.07
CA ARG A 102 7.82 4.71 9.82
C ARG A 102 9.01 3.75 9.92
N ASN A 103 8.78 2.45 9.72
CA ASN A 103 9.85 1.45 9.68
C ASN A 103 10.73 1.58 8.42
N PHE A 104 10.24 2.27 7.40
CA PHE A 104 10.90 2.49 6.12
C PHE A 104 11.53 3.89 5.99
N ASP A 105 11.62 4.63 7.09
CA ASP A 105 12.38 5.89 7.14
C ASP A 105 13.86 5.62 6.83
N TRP A 106 14.45 6.46 5.98
CA TRP A 106 15.83 6.32 5.54
C TRP A 106 16.82 6.25 6.70
N ASN A 107 16.61 7.02 7.76
CA ASN A 107 17.50 6.99 8.93
C ASN A 107 17.48 5.64 9.63
N LYS A 108 16.34 4.97 9.68
CA LYS A 108 16.22 3.62 10.23
C LYS A 108 16.85 2.57 9.32
N ILE A 109 16.64 2.71 8.01
CA ILE A 109 17.22 1.80 7.02
C ILE A 109 18.74 1.88 7.04
N ILE A 110 19.31 3.09 7.03
CA ILE A 110 20.75 3.31 7.10
C ILE A 110 21.34 2.70 8.38
N LYS A 111 20.71 2.87 9.53
CA LYS A 111 21.17 2.23 10.77
C LYS A 111 21.25 0.72 10.67
N LYS A 112 20.23 0.09 10.11
CA LYS A 112 20.24 -1.37 9.88
C LYS A 112 21.38 -1.80 8.95
N TYR A 113 21.65 -1.00 7.93
CA TYR A 113 22.79 -1.27 7.02
C TYR A 113 24.13 -1.18 7.73
N ILE A 114 24.33 -0.17 8.56
CA ILE A 114 25.57 0.02 9.33
C ILE A 114 25.78 -1.14 10.31
N GLU A 115 24.73 -1.64 10.94
CA GLU A 115 24.79 -2.78 11.87
C GLU A 115 25.17 -4.10 11.19
N LEU A 116 24.98 -4.22 9.86
CA LEU A 116 25.36 -5.39 9.07
C LEU A 116 26.82 -5.40 8.60
N ILE A 117 27.48 -4.27 8.67
CA ILE A 117 28.88 -4.10 8.30
C ILE A 117 29.77 -4.33 9.52
#